data_da88cae9d0ea734a9b181deee61e8ca3
#
_entry.id   da88cae9d0ea734a9b181deee61e8ca3
#
_cell.length_a   1.000
_cell.length_b   1.000
_cell.length_c   1.000
_cell.angle_alpha   90.00
_cell.angle_beta   90.00
_cell.angle_gamma   90.00
#
_symmetry.space_group_name_H-M   'P 1'
#
loop_
_entity.id
_entity.type
_entity.pdbx_description
1 polymer ?
#
loop_
_entity_poly.entity_id
_entity_poly.type
_entity_poly.pdbx_seq_one_letter_code
_entity_poly.pdbx_strand_id
1 'polypeptide(L)' 'EESVYKVFASLSANLLSKGTSIGAFDELIAAITLFHGERIVTRDSHFKEVTGLEVIVY' A
#
# COMPACT_ATOMS: atom_id res chain seq x y z
N GLU A 1 -18.56 -1.37 6.80
CA GLU A 1 -18.34 -1.31 5.36
C GLU A 1 -16.92 -0.83 5.05
N GLU A 2 -16.27 -1.50 4.14
CA GLU A 2 -14.91 -1.17 3.73
C GLU A 2 -14.88 0.11 2.92
N SER A 3 -13.83 0.92 3.10
CA SER A 3 -13.63 2.13 2.32
C SER A 3 -12.15 2.33 2.06
N VAL A 4 -11.82 3.15 1.07
CA VAL A 4 -10.42 3.48 0.78
C VAL A 4 -9.75 4.12 2.00
N TYR A 5 -10.49 4.95 2.74
CA TYR A 5 -9.94 5.58 3.94
C TYR A 5 -9.54 4.55 4.98
N LYS A 6 -10.38 3.53 5.19
CA LYS A 6 -10.07 2.48 6.15
C LYS A 6 -8.85 1.67 5.72
N VAL A 7 -8.77 1.35 4.42
CA VAL A 7 -7.63 0.63 3.88
C VAL A 7 -6.37 1.48 4.05
N PHE A 8 -6.45 2.76 3.73
CA PHE A 8 -5.32 3.67 3.85
C PHE A 8 -4.83 3.75 5.31
N ALA A 9 -5.75 3.94 6.24
CA ALA A 9 -5.40 4.04 7.65
C ALA A 9 -4.76 2.75 8.15
N SER A 10 -5.30 1.61 7.71
CA SER A 10 -4.80 0.31 8.13
C SER A 10 -3.39 0.05 7.60
N LEU A 11 -3.15 0.34 6.32
CA LEU A 11 -1.82 0.11 5.78
C LEU A 11 -0.79 1.11 6.32
N SER A 12 -1.20 2.36 6.55
CA SER A 12 -0.30 3.33 7.17
C SER A 12 0.11 2.90 8.57
N ALA A 13 -0.85 2.42 9.37
CA ALA A 13 -0.57 1.92 10.72
C ALA A 13 0.37 0.71 10.66
N ASN A 14 0.14 -0.18 9.70
CA ASN A 14 0.98 -1.36 9.53
C ASN A 14 2.42 -0.98 9.20
N LEU A 15 2.59 -0.05 8.25
CA LEU A 15 3.92 0.42 7.88
C LEU A 15 4.61 1.10 9.05
N LEU A 16 3.87 1.91 9.79
CA LEU A 16 4.42 2.60 10.95
C LEU A 16 4.89 1.60 12.00
N SER A 17 4.10 0.55 12.25
CA SER A 17 4.47 -0.45 13.24
C SER A 17 5.70 -1.24 12.82
N LYS A 18 6.00 -1.32 11.54
CA LYS A 18 7.20 -1.97 11.03
C LYS A 18 8.40 -1.03 10.96
N GLY A 19 8.20 0.25 11.32
CA GLY A 19 9.24 1.24 11.21
C GLY A 19 9.58 1.62 9.78
N THR A 20 8.64 1.44 8.87
CA THR A 20 8.84 1.66 7.44
C THR A 20 7.95 2.80 6.97
N SER A 21 8.45 3.60 6.03
CA SER A 21 7.66 4.66 5.41
C SER A 21 7.95 4.65 3.91
N ILE A 22 6.88 4.74 3.12
CA ILE A 22 7.03 4.80 1.66
C ILE A 22 6.55 6.14 1.11
N GLY A 23 6.09 7.03 1.99
CA GLY A 23 5.57 8.33 1.59
C GLY A 23 4.05 8.33 1.46
N ALA A 24 3.42 9.45 1.84
CA ALA A 24 1.96 9.52 1.92
C ALA A 24 1.29 9.30 0.57
N PHE A 25 1.86 9.84 -0.50
CA PHE A 25 1.26 9.69 -1.83
C PHE A 25 1.29 8.24 -2.29
N ASP A 26 2.44 7.57 -2.07
CA ASP A 26 2.57 6.15 -2.44
C ASP A 26 1.69 5.27 -1.58
N GLU A 27 1.50 5.62 -0.30
CA GLU A 27 0.57 4.90 0.57
C GLU A 27 -0.86 5.03 0.05
N LEU A 28 -1.23 6.19 -0.46
CA LEU A 28 -2.56 6.39 -1.01
C LEU A 28 -2.75 5.56 -2.28
N ILE A 29 -1.75 5.54 -3.16
CA ILE A 29 -1.79 4.70 -4.36
C ILE A 29 -1.96 3.23 -3.96
N ALA A 30 -1.19 2.78 -2.98
CA ALA A 30 -1.26 1.40 -2.51
C ALA A 30 -2.65 1.08 -1.94
N ALA A 31 -3.23 2.02 -1.18
CA ALA A 31 -4.54 1.83 -0.59
C ALA A 31 -5.62 1.69 -1.65
N ILE A 32 -5.57 2.54 -2.69
CA ILE A 32 -6.54 2.47 -3.79
C ILE A 32 -6.40 1.14 -4.51
N THR A 33 -5.16 0.71 -4.76
CA THR A 33 -4.90 -0.55 -5.44
C THR A 33 -5.43 -1.73 -4.64
N LEU A 34 -5.16 -1.75 -3.33
CA LEU A 34 -5.65 -2.80 -2.44
C LEU A 34 -7.17 -2.81 -2.39
N PHE A 35 -7.78 -1.62 -2.28
CA PHE A 35 -9.23 -1.52 -2.17
C PHE A 35 -9.93 -2.13 -3.38
N HIS A 36 -9.34 -1.96 -4.55
CA HIS A 36 -9.92 -2.48 -5.79
C HIS A 36 -9.48 -3.90 -6.12
N GLY A 37 -8.67 -4.52 -5.27
CA GLY A 37 -8.21 -5.89 -5.49
C GLY A 37 -7.27 -6.01 -6.68
N GLU A 38 -6.54 -4.95 -6.99
CA GLU A 38 -5.64 -4.92 -8.13
C GLU A 38 -4.20 -5.18 -7.69
N ARG A 39 -3.32 -5.26 -8.68
CA ARG A 39 -1.89 -5.37 -8.44
C ARG A 39 -1.22 -4.09 -8.93
N ILE A 40 -0.02 -3.84 -8.44
CA ILE A 40 0.76 -2.70 -8.89
C ILE A 40 1.98 -3.20 -9.67
N VAL A 41 2.25 -2.56 -10.80
CA VAL A 41 3.43 -2.82 -11.61
C VAL A 41 4.29 -1.56 -11.53
N THR A 42 5.49 -1.69 -11.02
CA THR A 42 6.29 -0.52 -10.69
C THR A 42 7.77 -0.86 -10.74
N ARG A 43 8.61 0.16 -10.90
CA ARG A 43 10.07 0.01 -10.72
C ARG A 43 10.48 0.20 -9.27
N ASP A 44 9.56 0.66 -8.43
CA ASP A 44 9.85 0.99 -7.04
C ASP A 44 9.54 -0.19 -6.13
N SER A 45 10.59 -0.80 -5.59
CA SER A 45 10.44 -1.96 -4.72
C SER A 45 9.84 -1.62 -3.35
N HIS A 46 9.74 -0.33 -3.00
CA HIS A 46 9.17 0.07 -1.71
C HIS A 46 7.74 -0.43 -1.52
N PHE A 47 6.98 -0.58 -2.61
CA PHE A 47 5.61 -1.07 -2.54
C PHE A 47 5.53 -2.49 -1.99
N LYS A 48 6.62 -3.25 -2.02
CA LYS A 48 6.64 -4.60 -1.45
C LYS A 48 6.50 -4.59 0.07
N GLU A 49 6.71 -3.44 0.70
CA GLU A 49 6.52 -3.31 2.14
C GLU A 49 5.06 -3.30 2.55
N VAL A 50 4.14 -3.12 1.59
CA VAL A 50 2.71 -3.06 1.88
C VAL A 50 2.15 -4.47 1.96
N THR A 51 1.72 -4.86 3.16
CA THR A 51 1.16 -6.18 3.40
C THR A 51 -0.11 -6.38 2.58
N GLY A 52 -0.17 -7.51 1.88
CA GLY A 52 -1.36 -7.88 1.10
C GLY A 52 -1.41 -7.31 -0.30
N LEU A 53 -0.48 -6.43 -0.65
CA LEU A 53 -0.44 -5.86 -1.99
C LEU A 53 0.41 -6.73 -2.90
N GLU A 54 -0.15 -7.10 -4.05
CA GLU A 54 0.61 -7.81 -5.07
C GLU A 54 1.42 -6.81 -5.87
N VAL A 55 2.75 -6.95 -5.84
CA VAL A 55 3.66 -5.98 -6.46
C VAL A 55 4.51 -6.70 -7.48
N ILE A 56 4.54 -6.18 -8.69
CA ILE A 56 5.41 -6.66 -9.76
C ILE A 56 6.42 -5.56 -10.02
N VAL A 57 7.68 -5.82 -9.71
CA VAL A 57 8.76 -4.86 -9.92
C VAL A 57 9.47 -5.23 -11.22
N TYR A 58 9.68 -4.23 -12.09
CA TYR A 58 10.29 -4.46 -13.39
C TYR A 58 11.49 -3.57 -13.62
#